data_7ffe781c5de3e81ff8fb55f1f924236c
#
_entry.id   7ffe781c5de3e81ff8fb55f1f924236c
#
_cell.length_a   1.000
_cell.length_b   1.000
_cell.length_c   1.000
_cell.angle_alpha   90.00
_cell.angle_beta   90.00
_cell.angle_gamma   90.00
#
_symmetry.space_group_name_H-M   'P 1'
#
loop_
_entity.id
_entity.type
_entity.pdbx_description
1 polymer ?
#
loop_
_entity_poly.entity_id
_entity_poly.type
_entity_poly.pdbx_seq_one_letter_code
_entity_poly.pdbx_strand_id
1 'polypeptide(L)'
;MLADTPGQKDRVFLILTGVWLFTALFLFGNPVILDYLHPPKSVILGGESPSNVLRYLGILAVLGLACVLGFSRLSKPKLRLPAGVPKWLAWLPAAWLGWQLLSFLQTENQAMSQATVIHFASCLVAFYLGLFVLGRMRLAKLALWGAMLGLMLNLADARIEKFGGLEQTRNNIIEQIESGKLDPATLAPKAHDAGNTIPTKIEKQIAALPPGTAAKVRQLPIELVKRMYSSRLYGRMFYPNALAGLILLLLPVSLALLIGQGRWKIPRAAIALGLAAVGLACLYWSGSKAGWLIAIALLGAWFLHLPVPKKLKLGLACAAMMLGLAGFAVKYADYFDRGATSVGARFGYWRAAVQTAMEKPLLGTGPGTFQLAYKRHRAPGAEPTRLTHNDYLQQASDSGWPGFMLYAAFIGGAAWVLARRRLDDPVLIAVRLGLLAWALQGFVEFGLYIPALAWPAWLMLGWLLASPINWFDKSVAPE
;
A
#
# COMPACT_ATOMS: atom_id res chain seq x y z
N MET A 1 -35.19 -3.98 -22.92
CA MET A 1 -34.98 -3.38 -21.59
C MET A 1 -34.18 -2.10 -21.78
N LEU A 2 -34.84 -0.95 -21.65
CA LEU A 2 -34.21 0.36 -21.71
C LEU A 2 -33.14 0.42 -20.62
N ALA A 3 -31.91 0.76 -21.02
CA ALA A 3 -30.77 0.90 -20.11
C ALA A 3 -31.05 2.13 -19.24
N ASP A 4 -31.49 1.91 -17.99
CA ASP A 4 -31.60 2.97 -17.00
C ASP A 4 -30.25 3.73 -16.93
N THR A 5 -30.29 5.00 -17.35
CA THR A 5 -29.16 5.90 -17.18
C THR A 5 -28.86 5.99 -15.68
N PRO A 6 -27.59 5.90 -15.25
CA PRO A 6 -27.24 5.98 -13.85
C PRO A 6 -27.78 7.28 -13.25
N GLY A 7 -28.54 7.15 -12.17
CA GLY A 7 -29.14 8.28 -11.49
C GLY A 7 -28.09 9.29 -11.02
N GLN A 8 -28.48 10.56 -10.82
CA GLN A 8 -27.58 11.63 -10.38
C GLN A 8 -26.80 11.23 -9.09
N LYS A 9 -27.46 10.58 -8.13
CA LYS A 9 -26.83 10.08 -6.88
C LYS A 9 -25.71 9.07 -7.15
N ASP A 10 -25.82 8.24 -8.20
CA ASP A 10 -24.79 7.27 -8.58
C ASP A 10 -23.53 7.95 -9.09
N ARG A 11 -23.72 8.94 -9.96
CA ARG A 11 -22.60 9.71 -10.50
C ARG A 11 -21.87 10.46 -9.37
N VAL A 12 -22.61 11.11 -8.48
CA VAL A 12 -22.02 11.81 -7.33
C VAL A 12 -21.25 10.85 -6.44
N PHE A 13 -21.83 9.69 -6.10
CA PHE A 13 -21.13 8.66 -5.32
C PHE A 13 -19.82 8.20 -5.97
N LEU A 14 -19.85 7.92 -7.29
CA LEU A 14 -18.67 7.45 -8.02
C LEU A 14 -17.59 8.54 -8.11
N ILE A 15 -17.98 9.81 -8.30
CA ILE A 15 -17.06 10.95 -8.29
C ILE A 15 -16.43 11.09 -6.90
N LEU A 16 -17.21 11.09 -5.83
CA LEU A 16 -16.68 11.18 -4.46
C LEU A 16 -15.75 10.03 -4.12
N THR A 17 -16.08 8.81 -4.55
CA THR A 17 -15.20 7.64 -4.37
C THR A 17 -13.90 7.82 -5.15
N GLY A 18 -13.95 8.35 -6.38
CA GLY A 18 -12.76 8.67 -7.18
C GLY A 18 -11.91 9.76 -6.54
N VAL A 19 -12.52 10.84 -6.05
CA VAL A 19 -11.84 11.92 -5.32
C VAL A 19 -11.18 11.39 -4.05
N TRP A 20 -11.89 10.55 -3.30
CA TRP A 20 -11.35 9.91 -2.10
C TRP A 20 -10.14 9.04 -2.41
N LEU A 21 -10.20 8.19 -3.45
CA LEU A 21 -9.07 7.39 -3.89
C LEU A 21 -7.87 8.26 -4.30
N PHE A 22 -8.11 9.28 -5.13
CA PHE A 22 -7.09 10.23 -5.54
C PHE A 22 -6.41 10.89 -4.34
N THR A 23 -7.21 11.42 -3.41
CA THR A 23 -6.72 12.12 -2.22
C THR A 23 -5.97 11.17 -1.29
N ALA A 24 -6.43 9.91 -1.15
CA ALA A 24 -5.72 8.88 -0.38
C ALA A 24 -4.30 8.66 -0.92
N LEU A 25 -4.16 8.49 -2.23
CA LEU A 25 -2.87 8.27 -2.86
C LEU A 25 -1.97 9.52 -2.83
N PHE A 26 -2.58 10.70 -2.83
CA PHE A 26 -1.86 11.97 -2.87
C PHE A 26 -1.33 12.40 -1.50
N LEU A 27 -2.07 12.14 -0.40
CA LEU A 27 -1.77 12.67 0.93
C LEU A 27 -1.30 11.62 1.94
N PHE A 28 -1.66 10.33 1.77
CA PHE A 28 -1.51 9.31 2.82
C PHE A 28 -0.56 8.17 2.46
N GLY A 29 0.57 8.52 1.87
CA GLY A 29 1.65 7.58 1.55
C GLY A 29 2.51 7.14 2.74
N ASN A 30 2.23 7.63 3.95
CA ASN A 30 2.93 7.28 5.18
C ASN A 30 2.17 6.20 5.96
N PRO A 31 2.87 5.31 6.68
CA PRO A 31 2.23 4.43 7.65
C PRO A 31 1.55 5.23 8.77
N VAL A 32 0.36 4.83 9.18
CA VAL A 32 -0.44 5.55 10.20
C VAL A 32 0.29 5.72 11.54
N ILE A 33 1.16 4.78 11.90
CA ILE A 33 1.99 4.84 13.10
C ILE A 33 2.96 6.04 13.04
N LEU A 34 3.48 6.37 11.86
CA LEU A 34 4.40 7.50 11.69
C LEU A 34 3.70 8.85 11.80
N ASP A 35 2.49 8.95 11.27
CA ASP A 35 1.69 10.16 11.35
C ASP A 35 1.38 10.55 12.80
N TYR A 36 1.26 9.55 13.67
CA TYR A 36 1.09 9.75 15.09
C TYR A 36 2.36 10.22 15.80
N LEU A 37 3.50 9.55 15.50
CA LEU A 37 4.77 9.82 16.17
C LEU A 37 5.44 11.11 15.68
N HIS A 38 5.23 11.45 14.44
CA HIS A 38 5.86 12.59 13.78
C HIS A 38 4.83 13.27 12.84
N PRO A 39 3.95 14.15 13.38
CA PRO A 39 3.12 14.96 12.49
C PRO A 39 4.08 15.69 11.55
N PRO A 40 4.04 15.45 10.22
CA PRO A 40 4.95 16.12 9.31
C PRO A 40 4.61 17.60 9.30
N LYS A 41 5.45 18.42 9.91
CA LYS A 41 5.58 19.79 9.47
C LYS A 41 6.10 19.69 8.04
N SER A 42 5.29 20.08 7.07
CA SER A 42 5.64 19.96 5.66
C SER A 42 6.69 21.02 5.32
N VAL A 43 7.94 20.69 5.56
CA VAL A 43 9.09 21.48 5.11
C VAL A 43 9.12 21.58 3.58
N ILE A 44 8.56 20.60 2.87
CA ILE A 44 8.57 20.50 1.40
C ILE A 44 7.54 21.43 0.75
N LEU A 45 6.47 21.82 1.44
CA LEU A 45 5.40 22.65 0.88
C LEU A 45 5.43 24.12 1.36
N GLY A 46 6.44 24.54 2.10
CA GLY A 46 6.69 25.97 2.42
C GLY A 46 5.60 26.66 3.25
N GLY A 47 4.78 25.94 4.01
CA GLY A 47 3.71 26.49 4.83
C GLY A 47 3.35 25.58 5.99
N GLU A 48 2.68 26.12 7.01
CA GLU A 48 2.05 25.33 8.06
C GLU A 48 1.01 24.43 7.42
N SER A 49 1.44 23.21 7.13
CA SER A 49 0.53 22.19 6.63
C SER A 49 -0.48 21.86 7.73
N PRO A 50 -1.79 21.78 7.44
CA PRO A 50 -2.76 21.30 8.42
C PRO A 50 -2.28 19.99 9.01
N SER A 51 -2.42 19.83 10.31
CA SER A 51 -1.97 18.61 11.01
C SER A 51 -2.47 17.37 10.26
N ASN A 52 -1.69 16.29 10.21
CA ASN A 52 -2.13 15.06 9.56
C ASN A 52 -3.48 14.56 10.10
N VAL A 53 -3.79 14.88 11.35
CA VAL A 53 -5.11 14.62 11.95
C VAL A 53 -6.21 15.31 11.16
N LEU A 54 -6.07 16.60 10.82
CA LEU A 54 -7.08 17.32 10.02
C LEU A 54 -7.19 16.77 8.60
N ARG A 55 -6.08 16.40 7.97
CA ARG A 55 -6.08 15.72 6.66
C ARG A 55 -6.78 14.38 6.73
N TYR A 56 -6.47 13.58 7.76
CA TYR A 56 -7.08 12.29 7.98
C TYR A 56 -8.59 12.40 8.21
N LEU A 57 -9.01 13.33 9.07
CA LEU A 57 -10.43 13.60 9.30
C LEU A 57 -11.13 14.10 8.04
N GLY A 58 -10.50 14.97 7.24
CA GLY A 58 -11.06 15.44 5.97
C GLY A 58 -11.31 14.30 4.98
N ILE A 59 -10.36 13.38 4.81
CA ILE A 59 -10.54 12.26 3.89
C ILE A 59 -11.53 11.22 4.44
N LEU A 60 -11.59 11.02 5.76
CA LEU A 60 -12.63 10.20 6.38
C LEU A 60 -14.03 10.82 6.24
N ALA A 61 -14.15 12.16 6.25
CA ALA A 61 -15.40 12.84 5.99
C ALA A 61 -15.87 12.61 4.54
N VAL A 62 -14.98 12.64 3.56
CA VAL A 62 -15.31 12.28 2.16
C VAL A 62 -15.74 10.82 2.06
N LEU A 63 -15.04 9.90 2.72
CA LEU A 63 -15.45 8.49 2.80
C LEU A 63 -16.83 8.36 3.48
N GLY A 64 -17.05 9.06 4.59
CA GLY A 64 -18.33 9.08 5.31
C GLY A 64 -19.47 9.58 4.42
N LEU A 65 -19.27 10.66 3.67
CA LEU A 65 -20.27 11.17 2.72
C LEU A 65 -20.54 10.16 1.59
N ALA A 66 -19.48 9.53 1.04
CA ALA A 66 -19.64 8.46 0.07
C ALA A 66 -20.44 7.28 0.66
N CYS A 67 -20.19 6.91 1.94
CA CYS A 67 -20.96 5.90 2.64
C CYS A 67 -22.45 6.26 2.72
N VAL A 68 -22.77 7.48 3.18
CA VAL A 68 -24.17 7.93 3.30
C VAL A 68 -24.87 7.87 1.94
N LEU A 69 -24.24 8.38 0.87
CA LEU A 69 -24.82 8.36 -0.47
C LEU A 69 -24.93 6.93 -1.03
N GLY A 70 -23.93 6.08 -0.78
CA GLY A 70 -23.92 4.71 -1.23
C GLY A 70 -24.94 3.85 -0.52
N PHE A 71 -24.95 3.87 0.82
CA PHE A 71 -25.88 3.06 1.63
C PHE A 71 -27.32 3.58 1.61
N SER A 72 -27.56 4.87 1.39
CA SER A 72 -28.93 5.42 1.24
C SER A 72 -29.69 4.82 0.06
N ARG A 73 -28.99 4.20 -0.91
CA ARG A 73 -29.60 3.47 -2.04
C ARG A 73 -30.07 2.07 -1.67
N LEU A 74 -29.62 1.55 -0.55
CA LEU A 74 -30.05 0.25 -0.06
C LEU A 74 -31.45 0.43 0.56
N SER A 75 -32.46 0.56 -0.30
CA SER A 75 -33.84 0.93 0.03
C SER A 75 -34.59 -0.07 0.91
N LYS A 76 -33.94 -1.13 1.40
CA LYS A 76 -34.48 -2.08 2.39
C LYS A 76 -33.35 -2.63 3.26
N PRO A 77 -33.58 -2.81 4.58
CA PRO A 77 -32.55 -3.17 5.57
C PRO A 77 -31.95 -4.58 5.43
N LYS A 78 -32.31 -5.36 4.43
CA LYS A 78 -31.69 -6.65 4.15
C LYS A 78 -30.48 -6.40 3.23
N LEU A 79 -29.31 -6.15 3.82
CA LEU A 79 -28.00 -6.26 3.16
C LEU A 79 -27.84 -7.70 2.65
N ARG A 80 -28.34 -7.97 1.43
CA ARG A 80 -28.13 -9.27 0.79
C ARG A 80 -26.71 -9.34 0.27
N LEU A 81 -26.00 -10.38 0.64
CA LEU A 81 -24.68 -10.64 0.06
C LEU A 81 -24.82 -10.83 -1.46
N PRO A 82 -23.86 -10.30 -2.24
CA PRO A 82 -23.80 -10.61 -3.67
C PRO A 82 -23.72 -12.12 -3.90
N ALA A 83 -24.34 -12.59 -4.98
CA ALA A 83 -24.33 -14.01 -5.31
C ALA A 83 -22.90 -14.55 -5.40
N GLY A 84 -22.65 -15.73 -4.83
CA GLY A 84 -21.36 -16.40 -4.85
C GLY A 84 -20.27 -15.80 -3.94
N VAL A 85 -20.61 -14.88 -3.04
CA VAL A 85 -19.72 -14.47 -1.94
C VAL A 85 -20.06 -15.37 -0.72
N PRO A 86 -19.11 -16.20 -0.25
CA PRO A 86 -19.33 -17.01 0.93
C PRO A 86 -19.60 -16.12 2.16
N LYS A 87 -20.61 -16.48 2.97
CA LYS A 87 -20.96 -15.70 4.17
C LYS A 87 -19.77 -15.54 5.11
N TRP A 88 -19.03 -16.60 5.35
CA TRP A 88 -17.85 -16.58 6.22
C TRP A 88 -16.82 -15.55 5.75
N LEU A 89 -16.56 -15.47 4.43
CA LEU A 89 -15.59 -14.52 3.88
C LEU A 89 -16.05 -13.06 4.04
N ALA A 90 -17.35 -12.81 3.92
CA ALA A 90 -17.89 -11.47 4.12
C ALA A 90 -17.83 -11.01 5.60
N TRP A 91 -17.87 -11.94 6.57
CA TRP A 91 -17.81 -11.62 7.99
C TRP A 91 -16.40 -11.56 8.57
N LEU A 92 -15.42 -12.22 7.93
CA LEU A 92 -14.04 -12.25 8.43
C LEU A 92 -13.42 -10.88 8.68
N PRO A 93 -13.58 -9.86 7.80
CA PRO A 93 -13.03 -8.52 8.07
C PRO A 93 -13.64 -7.87 9.32
N ALA A 94 -14.94 -8.05 9.55
CA ALA A 94 -15.59 -7.53 10.74
C ALA A 94 -15.13 -8.27 12.01
N ALA A 95 -14.99 -9.59 11.95
CA ALA A 95 -14.47 -10.40 13.04
C ALA A 95 -13.02 -10.02 13.36
N TRP A 96 -12.19 -9.80 12.33
CA TRP A 96 -10.82 -9.32 12.49
C TRP A 96 -10.77 -7.94 13.17
N LEU A 97 -11.58 -6.97 12.73
CA LEU A 97 -11.65 -5.66 13.39
C LEU A 97 -12.14 -5.77 14.83
N GLY A 98 -13.16 -6.61 15.08
CA GLY A 98 -13.64 -6.88 16.44
C GLY A 98 -12.52 -7.42 17.34
N TRP A 99 -11.66 -8.30 16.82
CA TRP A 99 -10.50 -8.79 17.54
C TRP A 99 -9.45 -7.71 17.79
N GLN A 100 -9.21 -6.81 16.82
CA GLN A 100 -8.33 -5.65 17.02
C GLN A 100 -8.85 -4.72 18.13
N LEU A 101 -10.17 -4.53 18.22
CA LEU A 101 -10.79 -3.75 19.31
C LEU A 101 -10.62 -4.43 20.67
N LEU A 102 -10.70 -5.76 20.75
CA LEU A 102 -10.40 -6.50 21.99
C LEU A 102 -8.91 -6.36 22.35
N SER A 103 -8.01 -6.49 21.39
CA SER A 103 -6.57 -6.26 21.60
C SER A 103 -6.27 -4.83 22.04
N PHE A 104 -7.02 -3.84 21.54
CA PHE A 104 -6.88 -2.44 21.93
C PHE A 104 -7.14 -2.22 23.43
N LEU A 105 -8.02 -3.00 24.08
CA LEU A 105 -8.34 -2.84 25.52
C LEU A 105 -7.13 -3.09 26.44
N GLN A 106 -6.14 -3.86 25.98
CA GLN A 106 -4.92 -4.15 26.75
C GLN A 106 -3.63 -3.64 26.07
N THR A 107 -3.76 -2.62 25.24
CA THR A 107 -2.62 -2.11 24.47
C THR A 107 -1.52 -1.52 25.34
N GLU A 108 -0.27 -1.73 24.94
CA GLU A 108 0.90 -1.09 25.55
C GLU A 108 1.02 0.42 25.22
N ASN A 109 0.36 0.89 24.16
CA ASN A 109 0.34 2.31 23.78
C ASN A 109 -1.00 2.70 23.15
N GLN A 110 -1.83 3.35 23.93
CA GLN A 110 -3.20 3.71 23.56
C GLN A 110 -3.26 4.56 22.28
N ALA A 111 -2.39 5.51 22.14
CA ALA A 111 -2.44 6.45 21.03
C ALA A 111 -2.00 5.82 19.70
N MET A 112 -0.96 4.98 19.68
CA MET A 112 -0.56 4.22 18.50
C MET A 112 -1.67 3.27 18.06
N SER A 113 -2.27 2.57 19.01
CA SER A 113 -3.34 1.62 18.74
C SER A 113 -4.63 2.32 18.29
N GLN A 114 -4.97 3.48 18.86
CA GLN A 114 -6.13 4.24 18.42
C GLN A 114 -6.02 4.65 16.94
N ALA A 115 -4.87 5.21 16.53
CA ALA A 115 -4.63 5.58 15.14
C ALA A 115 -4.74 4.36 14.20
N THR A 116 -4.17 3.22 14.63
CA THR A 116 -4.19 1.97 13.87
C THR A 116 -5.62 1.40 13.74
N VAL A 117 -6.39 1.38 14.83
CA VAL A 117 -7.77 0.88 14.82
C VAL A 117 -8.69 1.75 13.97
N ILE A 118 -8.56 3.07 14.02
CA ILE A 118 -9.32 3.99 13.14
C ILE A 118 -9.00 3.70 11.67
N HIS A 119 -7.73 3.48 11.35
CA HIS A 119 -7.32 3.12 10.00
C HIS A 119 -7.90 1.76 9.57
N PHE A 120 -7.87 0.75 10.42
CA PHE A 120 -8.46 -0.57 10.14
C PHE A 120 -9.97 -0.51 9.96
N ALA A 121 -10.66 0.30 10.76
CA ALA A 121 -12.09 0.58 10.57
C ALA A 121 -12.35 1.23 9.20
N SER A 122 -11.48 2.15 8.76
CA SER A 122 -11.58 2.76 7.43
C SER A 122 -11.36 1.74 6.30
N CYS A 123 -10.45 0.79 6.46
CA CYS A 123 -10.26 -0.33 5.54
C CYS A 123 -11.53 -1.19 5.45
N LEU A 124 -12.14 -1.52 6.61
CA LEU A 124 -13.38 -2.30 6.67
C LEU A 124 -14.53 -1.58 5.95
N VAL A 125 -14.70 -0.28 6.18
CA VAL A 125 -15.72 0.54 5.50
C VAL A 125 -15.47 0.55 4.00
N ALA A 126 -14.23 0.74 3.54
CA ALA A 126 -13.86 0.69 2.13
C ALA A 126 -14.20 -0.68 1.51
N PHE A 127 -13.92 -1.78 2.20
CA PHE A 127 -14.27 -3.12 1.75
C PHE A 127 -15.78 -3.28 1.56
N TYR A 128 -16.59 -2.89 2.54
CA TYR A 128 -18.04 -3.03 2.44
C TYR A 128 -18.67 -2.06 1.45
N LEU A 129 -18.11 -0.86 1.24
CA LEU A 129 -18.51 0.00 0.12
C LEU A 129 -18.24 -0.70 -1.22
N GLY A 130 -17.09 -1.33 -1.37
CA GLY A 130 -16.77 -2.15 -2.54
C GLY A 130 -17.79 -3.27 -2.73
N LEU A 131 -18.02 -4.04 -1.68
CA LEU A 131 -18.85 -5.27 -1.70
C LEU A 131 -20.34 -4.97 -1.93
N PHE A 132 -20.92 -4.04 -1.19
CA PHE A 132 -22.37 -3.83 -1.17
C PHE A 132 -22.85 -2.71 -2.10
N VAL A 133 -21.99 -1.75 -2.44
CA VAL A 133 -22.37 -0.59 -3.24
C VAL A 133 -21.74 -0.64 -4.64
N LEU A 134 -20.42 -0.57 -4.75
CA LEU A 134 -19.75 -0.60 -6.06
C LEU A 134 -20.04 -1.87 -6.87
N GLY A 135 -20.10 -3.01 -6.20
CA GLY A 135 -20.42 -4.29 -6.84
C GLY A 135 -21.76 -4.34 -7.56
N ARG A 136 -22.68 -3.44 -7.23
CA ARG A 136 -24.00 -3.32 -7.87
C ARG A 136 -24.10 -2.24 -8.94
N MET A 137 -23.01 -1.47 -9.14
CA MET A 137 -23.01 -0.34 -10.06
C MET A 137 -22.38 -0.71 -11.40
N ARG A 138 -23.10 -0.51 -12.50
CA ARG A 138 -22.57 -0.74 -13.86
C ARG A 138 -21.34 0.10 -14.19
N LEU A 139 -21.29 1.34 -13.67
CA LEU A 139 -20.21 2.30 -13.92
C LEU A 139 -19.14 2.33 -12.84
N ALA A 140 -19.05 1.30 -11.97
CA ALA A 140 -18.10 1.25 -10.85
C ALA A 140 -16.64 1.55 -11.26
N LYS A 141 -16.26 1.17 -12.48
CA LYS A 141 -14.93 1.46 -13.04
C LYS A 141 -14.58 2.96 -13.07
N LEU A 142 -15.59 3.85 -13.11
CA LEU A 142 -15.34 5.30 -13.11
C LEU A 142 -14.64 5.77 -11.83
N ALA A 143 -14.90 5.14 -10.68
CA ALA A 143 -14.22 5.48 -9.45
C ALA A 143 -12.71 5.21 -9.51
N LEU A 144 -12.28 4.22 -10.30
CA LEU A 144 -10.85 3.86 -10.44
C LEU A 144 -10.03 4.89 -11.22
N TRP A 145 -10.67 5.80 -11.97
CA TRP A 145 -9.96 6.91 -12.62
C TRP A 145 -9.29 7.82 -11.61
N GLY A 146 -9.90 8.01 -10.42
CA GLY A 146 -9.26 8.73 -9.32
C GLY A 146 -7.99 8.04 -8.83
N ALA A 147 -8.01 6.71 -8.69
CA ALA A 147 -6.82 5.94 -8.35
C ALA A 147 -5.74 6.03 -9.42
N MET A 148 -6.11 5.95 -10.70
CA MET A 148 -5.17 6.12 -11.82
C MET A 148 -4.52 7.51 -11.82
N LEU A 149 -5.29 8.58 -11.63
CA LEU A 149 -4.74 9.94 -11.54
C LEU A 149 -3.80 10.09 -10.35
N GLY A 150 -4.15 9.50 -9.19
CA GLY A 150 -3.28 9.46 -8.02
C GLY A 150 -1.97 8.71 -8.28
N LEU A 151 -2.02 7.58 -9.01
CA LEU A 151 -0.82 6.86 -9.45
C LEU A 151 0.03 7.74 -10.38
N MET A 152 -0.58 8.38 -11.38
CA MET A 152 0.14 9.24 -12.34
C MET A 152 0.89 10.36 -11.64
N LEU A 153 0.30 11.01 -10.64
CA LEU A 153 0.98 12.04 -9.84
C LEU A 153 2.13 11.46 -9.01
N ASN A 154 1.95 10.29 -8.40
CA ASN A 154 3.04 9.62 -7.69
C ASN A 154 4.23 9.31 -8.62
N LEU A 155 3.95 8.85 -9.85
CA LEU A 155 4.99 8.58 -10.85
C LEU A 155 5.65 9.87 -11.35
N ALA A 156 4.89 10.97 -11.50
CA ALA A 156 5.43 12.27 -11.88
C ALA A 156 6.38 12.80 -10.79
N ASP A 157 5.97 12.75 -9.51
CA ASP A 157 6.84 13.15 -8.40
C ASP A 157 8.10 12.28 -8.30
N ALA A 158 7.95 10.95 -8.45
CA ALA A 158 9.08 10.03 -8.47
C ALA A 158 10.05 10.34 -9.64
N ARG A 159 9.52 10.71 -10.81
CA ARG A 159 10.36 11.16 -11.93
C ARG A 159 11.11 12.44 -11.62
N ILE A 160 10.44 13.43 -11.01
CA ILE A 160 11.10 14.69 -10.58
C ILE A 160 12.22 14.37 -9.59
N GLU A 161 11.98 13.49 -8.62
CA GLU A 161 13.00 13.03 -7.67
C GLU A 161 14.23 12.43 -8.39
N LYS A 162 14.01 11.67 -9.46
CA LYS A 162 15.10 11.03 -10.23
C LYS A 162 15.98 12.03 -10.97
N PHE A 163 15.37 13.07 -11.53
CA PHE A 163 16.05 14.03 -12.41
C PHE A 163 16.40 15.35 -11.70
N GLY A 164 16.85 15.27 -10.45
CA GLY A 164 17.39 16.39 -9.70
C GLY A 164 16.53 16.89 -8.54
N GLY A 165 15.25 16.49 -8.44
CA GLY A 165 14.34 16.99 -7.41
C GLY A 165 14.76 16.64 -5.98
N LEU A 166 15.35 15.47 -5.73
CA LEU A 166 15.90 15.12 -4.41
C LEU A 166 17.14 15.96 -4.08
N GLU A 167 18.00 16.19 -5.05
CA GLU A 167 19.19 17.04 -4.87
C GLU A 167 18.78 18.49 -4.61
N GLN A 168 17.85 19.03 -5.38
CA GLN A 168 17.32 20.36 -5.19
C GLN A 168 16.65 20.50 -3.82
N THR A 169 15.83 19.51 -3.41
CA THR A 169 15.21 19.50 -2.08
C THR A 169 16.26 19.48 -0.97
N ARG A 170 17.30 18.65 -1.11
CA ARG A 170 18.42 18.60 -0.17
C ARG A 170 19.11 19.94 -0.04
N ASN A 171 19.46 20.56 -1.19
CA ASN A 171 20.15 21.84 -1.22
C ASN A 171 19.30 22.95 -0.60
N ASN A 172 18.01 23.01 -0.91
CA ASN A 172 17.07 23.95 -0.30
C ASN A 172 16.96 23.80 1.22
N ILE A 173 16.93 22.56 1.73
CA ILE A 173 16.90 22.32 3.17
C ILE A 173 18.20 22.77 3.83
N ILE A 174 19.35 22.48 3.22
CA ILE A 174 20.66 22.89 3.71
C ILE A 174 20.74 24.44 3.75
N GLU A 175 20.34 25.13 2.68
CA GLU A 175 20.30 26.59 2.60
C GLU A 175 19.39 27.19 3.68
N GLN A 176 18.21 26.61 3.92
CA GLN A 176 17.32 27.06 4.99
C GLN A 176 17.91 26.87 6.39
N ILE A 177 18.70 25.80 6.60
CA ILE A 177 19.43 25.56 7.85
C ILE A 177 20.56 26.59 8.00
N GLU A 178 21.31 26.87 6.95
CA GLU A 178 22.43 27.82 6.96
C GLU A 178 21.95 29.25 7.16
N SER A 179 20.85 29.64 6.50
CA SER A 179 20.22 30.95 6.66
C SER A 179 19.46 31.15 7.98
N GLY A 180 19.35 30.08 8.82
CA GLY A 180 18.60 30.12 10.07
C GLY A 180 17.07 30.14 9.91
N LYS A 181 16.55 30.00 8.68
CA LYS A 181 15.11 29.95 8.41
C LYS A 181 14.49 28.61 8.89
N LEU A 182 15.29 27.55 8.94
CA LEU A 182 14.89 26.24 9.44
C LEU A 182 15.76 25.87 10.65
N ASP A 183 15.12 25.73 11.82
CA ASP A 183 15.75 25.13 12.98
C ASP A 183 15.46 23.63 13.01
N PRO A 184 16.47 22.75 12.82
CA PRO A 184 16.29 21.30 12.86
C PRO A 184 15.68 20.79 14.18
N ALA A 185 15.91 21.47 15.29
CA ALA A 185 15.36 21.09 16.59
C ALA A 185 13.82 21.16 16.60
N THR A 186 13.21 22.00 15.75
CA THR A 186 11.74 22.07 15.61
C THR A 186 11.15 20.87 14.87
N LEU A 187 11.96 20.18 14.08
CA LEU A 187 11.60 18.98 13.31
C LEU A 187 11.99 17.69 14.06
N ALA A 188 12.92 17.81 15.00
CA ALA A 188 13.39 16.65 15.76
C ALA A 188 12.22 16.02 16.54
N PRO A 189 12.06 14.70 16.49
CA PRO A 189 11.06 14.02 17.27
C PRO A 189 11.33 14.24 18.76
N LYS A 190 10.29 14.56 19.55
CA LYS A 190 10.39 14.71 21.01
C LYS A 190 10.74 13.41 21.74
N ALA A 191 10.69 12.27 21.06
CA ALA A 191 11.15 10.98 21.57
C ALA A 191 12.42 10.57 20.81
N HIS A 192 13.54 10.48 21.52
CA HIS A 192 14.77 9.91 21.01
C HIS A 192 14.49 8.52 20.39
N ASP A 193 14.62 8.40 19.06
CA ASP A 193 14.84 7.13 18.39
C ASP A 193 16.25 6.63 18.76
N ALA A 194 16.43 6.26 20.03
CA ALA A 194 17.67 5.70 20.52
C ALA A 194 17.98 4.43 19.71
N GLY A 195 18.94 4.53 18.79
CA GLY A 195 19.42 3.42 18.00
C GLY A 195 19.30 3.55 16.49
N ASN A 196 18.64 4.58 15.95
CA ASN A 196 18.65 4.85 14.53
C ASN A 196 19.95 5.58 14.14
N THR A 197 20.92 4.86 13.58
CA THR A 197 22.18 5.43 13.10
C THR A 197 22.06 5.86 11.63
N ILE A 198 22.68 6.99 11.31
CA ILE A 198 22.82 7.42 9.91
C ILE A 198 23.75 6.42 9.20
N PRO A 199 23.36 5.86 8.03
CA PRO A 199 24.22 4.92 7.31
C PRO A 199 25.59 5.54 6.99
N THR A 200 26.67 4.78 7.11
CA THR A 200 28.06 5.25 6.92
C THR A 200 28.27 6.00 5.59
N LYS A 201 27.58 5.59 4.51
CA LYS A 201 27.67 6.27 3.22
C LYS A 201 27.07 7.68 3.28
N ILE A 202 25.96 7.86 3.99
CA ILE A 202 25.29 9.16 4.17
C ILE A 202 26.12 10.01 5.13
N GLU A 203 26.64 9.41 6.20
CA GLU A 203 27.50 10.10 7.16
C GLU A 203 28.74 10.71 6.51
N LYS A 204 29.38 10.01 5.56
CA LYS A 204 30.49 10.57 4.78
C LYS A 204 30.09 11.79 3.95
N GLN A 205 28.86 11.80 3.42
CA GLN A 205 28.37 12.95 2.66
C GLN A 205 27.99 14.12 3.56
N ILE A 206 27.47 13.86 4.76
CA ILE A 206 27.19 14.91 5.76
C ILE A 206 28.49 15.50 6.30
N ALA A 207 29.48 14.66 6.55
CA ALA A 207 30.80 15.10 7.03
C ALA A 207 31.57 16.01 6.04
N ALA A 208 31.19 15.98 4.76
CA ALA A 208 31.73 16.89 3.74
C ALA A 208 31.09 18.30 3.77
N LEU A 209 30.02 18.52 4.55
CA LEU A 209 29.42 19.83 4.77
C LEU A 209 30.23 20.65 5.79
N PRO A 210 30.06 21.99 5.84
CA PRO A 210 30.63 22.82 6.89
C PRO A 210 30.25 22.28 8.28
N PRO A 211 31.17 22.27 9.27
CA PRO A 211 30.95 21.61 10.57
C PRO A 211 29.65 22.02 11.28
N GLY A 212 29.28 23.31 11.22
CA GLY A 212 28.03 23.82 11.80
C GLY A 212 26.79 23.31 11.08
N THR A 213 26.81 23.23 9.77
CA THR A 213 25.74 22.68 8.94
C THR A 213 25.62 21.19 9.13
N ALA A 214 26.74 20.47 9.16
CA ALA A 214 26.76 19.03 9.40
C ALA A 214 26.13 18.65 10.75
N ALA A 215 26.45 19.40 11.82
CA ALA A 215 25.87 19.21 13.15
C ALA A 215 24.34 19.39 13.15
N LYS A 216 23.85 20.41 12.46
CA LYS A 216 22.41 20.70 12.32
C LYS A 216 21.68 19.65 11.46
N VAL A 217 22.28 19.20 10.36
CA VAL A 217 21.71 18.12 9.51
C VAL A 217 21.58 16.81 10.28
N ARG A 218 22.50 16.48 11.17
CA ARG A 218 22.39 15.28 12.06
C ARG A 218 21.24 15.36 13.05
N GLN A 219 20.72 16.54 13.34
CA GLN A 219 19.54 16.74 14.21
C GLN A 219 18.21 16.53 13.48
N LEU A 220 18.21 16.50 12.14
CA LEU A 220 17.00 16.22 11.36
C LEU A 220 16.50 14.81 11.63
N PRO A 221 15.16 14.56 11.45
CA PRO A 221 14.61 13.20 11.48
C PRO A 221 15.38 12.30 10.52
N ILE A 222 15.78 11.13 11.01
CA ILE A 222 16.66 10.22 10.24
C ILE A 222 16.03 9.76 8.92
N GLU A 223 14.71 9.63 8.88
CA GLU A 223 13.96 9.29 7.68
C GLU A 223 14.09 10.39 6.62
N LEU A 224 14.06 11.66 7.04
CA LEU A 224 14.26 12.79 6.14
C LEU A 224 15.69 12.79 5.61
N VAL A 225 16.69 12.58 6.50
CA VAL A 225 18.10 12.46 6.09
C VAL A 225 18.29 11.31 5.11
N LYS A 226 17.76 10.12 5.42
CA LYS A 226 17.81 8.96 4.50
C LYS A 226 17.19 9.27 3.14
N ARG A 227 16.09 10.02 3.09
CA ARG A 227 15.44 10.41 1.84
C ARG A 227 16.28 11.43 1.06
N MET A 228 16.79 12.49 1.71
CA MET A 228 17.61 13.51 1.08
C MET A 228 18.85 12.97 0.36
N TYR A 229 19.46 11.91 0.92
CA TYR A 229 20.66 11.28 0.39
C TYR A 229 20.40 9.95 -0.35
N SER A 230 19.12 9.61 -0.60
CA SER A 230 18.76 8.38 -1.28
C SER A 230 19.02 8.44 -2.78
N SER A 231 19.48 7.31 -3.34
CA SER A 231 19.48 7.07 -4.79
C SER A 231 18.20 6.38 -5.27
N ARG A 232 17.30 5.99 -4.34
CA ARG A 232 16.05 5.28 -4.61
C ARG A 232 14.90 6.27 -4.65
N LEU A 233 13.84 5.96 -5.43
CA LEU A 233 12.67 6.81 -5.57
C LEU A 233 11.61 6.50 -4.51
N TYR A 234 10.95 7.53 -4.05
CA TYR A 234 9.87 7.49 -3.06
C TYR A 234 8.53 7.96 -3.65
N GLY A 235 8.55 8.94 -4.56
CA GLY A 235 7.35 9.66 -4.94
C GLY A 235 6.68 10.27 -3.71
N ARG A 236 5.38 10.07 -3.56
CA ARG A 236 4.64 10.49 -2.37
C ARG A 236 4.55 9.43 -1.29
N MET A 237 5.22 8.30 -1.48
CA MET A 237 5.27 7.23 -0.49
C MET A 237 6.41 7.44 0.50
N PHE A 238 6.23 6.94 1.70
CA PHE A 238 7.24 6.99 2.76
C PHE A 238 8.50 6.16 2.43
N TYR A 239 8.31 5.02 1.75
CA TYR A 239 9.37 4.10 1.39
C TYR A 239 9.40 3.80 -0.11
N PRO A 240 10.57 3.56 -0.68
CA PRO A 240 10.69 3.07 -2.06
C PRO A 240 9.92 1.78 -2.33
N ASN A 241 9.85 0.87 -1.34
CA ASN A 241 9.10 -0.36 -1.49
C ASN A 241 7.57 -0.13 -1.47
N ALA A 242 7.09 0.92 -0.77
CA ALA A 242 5.69 1.33 -0.83
C ALA A 242 5.33 1.90 -2.20
N LEU A 243 6.23 2.69 -2.83
CA LEU A 243 6.05 3.13 -4.22
C LEU A 243 5.97 1.92 -5.17
N ALA A 244 6.85 0.93 -5.00
CA ALA A 244 6.79 -0.30 -5.77
C ALA A 244 5.43 -1.02 -5.59
N GLY A 245 4.92 -1.11 -4.36
CA GLY A 245 3.61 -1.67 -4.05
C GLY A 245 2.46 -0.93 -4.70
N LEU A 246 2.51 0.40 -4.71
CA LEU A 246 1.52 1.23 -5.38
C LEU A 246 1.50 0.97 -6.89
N ILE A 247 2.68 0.90 -7.51
CA ILE A 247 2.82 0.57 -8.92
C ILE A 247 2.24 -0.82 -9.22
N LEU A 248 2.61 -1.82 -8.44
CA LEU A 248 2.14 -3.19 -8.64
C LEU A 248 0.62 -3.33 -8.45
N LEU A 249 0.04 -2.60 -7.49
CA LEU A 249 -1.39 -2.60 -7.22
C LEU A 249 -2.18 -1.93 -8.34
N LEU A 250 -1.75 -0.75 -8.81
CA LEU A 250 -2.57 0.13 -9.63
C LEU A 250 -2.15 0.24 -11.10
N LEU A 251 -0.90 -0.06 -11.46
CA LEU A 251 -0.46 0.02 -12.85
C LEU A 251 -1.25 -0.94 -13.76
N PRO A 252 -1.44 -2.23 -13.42
CA PRO A 252 -2.27 -3.12 -14.24
C PRO A 252 -3.69 -2.57 -14.44
N VAL A 253 -4.30 -2.06 -13.37
CA VAL A 253 -5.66 -1.48 -13.39
C VAL A 253 -5.71 -0.26 -14.29
N SER A 254 -4.74 0.64 -14.18
CA SER A 254 -4.65 1.86 -14.97
C SER A 254 -4.49 1.57 -16.46
N LEU A 255 -3.65 0.59 -16.82
CA LEU A 255 -3.46 0.15 -18.19
C LEU A 255 -4.75 -0.46 -18.77
N ALA A 256 -5.45 -1.30 -18.00
CA ALA A 256 -6.71 -1.91 -18.43
C ALA A 256 -7.81 -0.86 -18.64
N LEU A 257 -7.88 0.18 -17.81
CA LEU A 257 -8.80 1.30 -17.97
C LEU A 257 -8.53 2.11 -19.26
N LEU A 258 -7.26 2.32 -19.60
CA LEU A 258 -6.86 3.06 -20.80
C LEU A 258 -7.09 2.27 -22.08
N ILE A 259 -6.78 0.97 -22.08
CA ILE A 259 -6.91 0.09 -23.27
C ILE A 259 -8.38 -0.28 -23.54
N GLY A 260 -9.28 -0.11 -22.57
CA GLY A 260 -10.69 -0.44 -22.67
C GLY A 260 -11.39 0.20 -23.88
N GLN A 261 -12.58 -0.33 -24.25
CA GLN A 261 -13.32 0.02 -25.47
C GLN A 261 -13.66 1.52 -25.58
N GLY A 262 -13.41 2.12 -26.74
CA GLY A 262 -13.76 3.51 -27.04
C GLY A 262 -13.27 4.00 -28.39
N ARG A 263 -13.79 5.15 -28.86
CA ARG A 263 -13.48 5.78 -30.18
C ARG A 263 -11.99 6.14 -30.35
N TRP A 264 -11.25 6.36 -29.27
CA TRP A 264 -9.86 6.87 -29.27
C TRP A 264 -8.85 5.75 -28.98
N LYS A 265 -8.84 4.67 -29.77
CA LYS A 265 -7.99 3.49 -29.52
C LYS A 265 -6.48 3.82 -29.55
N ILE A 266 -6.02 4.52 -30.60
CA ILE A 266 -4.59 4.83 -30.79
C ILE A 266 -4.04 5.79 -29.73
N PRO A 267 -4.65 6.98 -29.47
CA PRO A 267 -4.17 7.86 -28.40
C PRO A 267 -4.15 7.21 -27.01
N ARG A 268 -5.17 6.41 -26.69
CA ARG A 268 -5.22 5.69 -25.41
C ARG A 268 -4.15 4.63 -25.29
N ALA A 269 -3.86 3.90 -26.35
CA ALA A 269 -2.77 2.93 -26.38
C ALA A 269 -1.41 3.60 -26.20
N ALA A 270 -1.18 4.76 -26.81
CA ALA A 270 0.04 5.54 -26.65
C ALA A 270 0.21 6.03 -25.19
N ILE A 271 -0.87 6.54 -24.57
CA ILE A 271 -0.87 6.94 -23.15
C ILE A 271 -0.60 5.72 -22.26
N ALA A 272 -1.23 4.58 -22.54
CA ALA A 272 -1.01 3.35 -21.78
C ALA A 272 0.44 2.87 -21.88
N LEU A 273 1.04 2.91 -23.08
CA LEU A 273 2.44 2.57 -23.29
C LEU A 273 3.37 3.51 -22.53
N GLY A 274 3.12 4.82 -22.58
CA GLY A 274 3.88 5.81 -21.83
C GLY A 274 3.77 5.60 -20.31
N LEU A 275 2.54 5.33 -19.82
CA LEU A 275 2.31 5.03 -18.40
C LEU A 275 3.02 3.73 -17.97
N ALA A 276 2.98 2.69 -18.80
CA ALA A 276 3.69 1.44 -18.56
C ALA A 276 5.21 1.67 -18.49
N ALA A 277 5.78 2.40 -19.45
CA ALA A 277 7.20 2.71 -19.50
C ALA A 277 7.66 3.50 -18.26
N VAL A 278 6.93 4.56 -17.89
CA VAL A 278 7.23 5.37 -16.70
C VAL A 278 7.04 4.54 -15.41
N GLY A 279 5.97 3.76 -15.31
CA GLY A 279 5.72 2.88 -14.15
C GLY A 279 6.81 1.85 -13.96
N LEU A 280 7.23 1.16 -15.02
CA LEU A 280 8.32 0.18 -14.98
C LEU A 280 9.68 0.85 -14.67
N ALA A 281 9.95 2.03 -15.22
CA ALA A 281 11.15 2.81 -14.90
C ALA A 281 11.16 3.21 -13.42
N CYS A 282 10.04 3.69 -12.87
CA CYS A 282 9.94 4.02 -11.45
C CYS A 282 10.08 2.78 -10.57
N LEU A 283 9.51 1.63 -10.96
CA LEU A 283 9.72 0.36 -10.29
C LEU A 283 11.22 -0.03 -10.31
N TYR A 284 11.88 0.15 -11.43
CA TYR A 284 13.33 -0.08 -11.56
C TYR A 284 14.12 0.81 -10.61
N TRP A 285 13.88 2.10 -10.59
CA TRP A 285 14.60 3.06 -9.76
C TRP A 285 14.20 3.02 -8.28
N SER A 286 13.03 2.47 -7.95
CA SER A 286 12.66 2.21 -6.55
C SER A 286 13.64 1.25 -5.87
N GLY A 287 14.32 0.39 -6.64
CA GLY A 287 15.25 -0.62 -6.12
C GLY A 287 14.58 -1.67 -5.23
N SER A 288 13.26 -1.86 -5.34
CA SER A 288 12.50 -2.84 -4.57
C SER A 288 12.71 -4.25 -5.14
N LYS A 289 13.47 -5.08 -4.44
CA LYS A 289 13.77 -6.45 -4.86
C LYS A 289 12.50 -7.31 -4.86
N ALA A 290 11.72 -7.24 -3.79
CA ALA A 290 10.44 -7.93 -3.72
C ALA A 290 9.47 -7.44 -4.79
N GLY A 291 9.42 -6.11 -5.04
CA GLY A 291 8.61 -5.53 -6.12
C GLY A 291 8.94 -6.12 -7.49
N TRP A 292 10.22 -6.34 -7.78
CA TRP A 292 10.65 -6.97 -9.03
C TRP A 292 10.20 -8.42 -9.14
N LEU A 293 10.40 -9.23 -8.09
CA LEU A 293 9.99 -10.64 -8.09
C LEU A 293 8.47 -10.77 -8.26
N ILE A 294 7.70 -9.92 -7.58
CA ILE A 294 6.25 -9.88 -7.72
C ILE A 294 5.85 -9.44 -9.14
N ALA A 295 6.51 -8.42 -9.72
CA ALA A 295 6.23 -7.97 -11.09
C ALA A 295 6.46 -9.10 -12.11
N ILE A 296 7.53 -9.87 -11.97
CA ILE A 296 7.85 -11.03 -12.82
C ILE A 296 6.75 -12.09 -12.68
N ALA A 297 6.33 -12.41 -11.45
CA ALA A 297 5.25 -13.36 -11.19
C ALA A 297 3.91 -12.89 -11.79
N LEU A 298 3.58 -11.59 -11.65
CA LEU A 298 2.37 -11.00 -12.24
C LEU A 298 2.40 -11.03 -13.77
N LEU A 299 3.56 -10.76 -14.38
CA LEU A 299 3.71 -10.85 -15.83
C LEU A 299 3.47 -12.29 -16.31
N GLY A 300 4.05 -13.28 -15.63
CA GLY A 300 3.77 -14.69 -15.89
C GLY A 300 2.28 -15.04 -15.75
N ALA A 301 1.67 -14.59 -14.65
CA ALA A 301 0.24 -14.81 -14.43
C ALA A 301 -0.63 -14.10 -15.51
N TRP A 302 -0.25 -12.92 -15.95
CA TRP A 302 -0.96 -12.21 -17.02
C TRP A 302 -0.93 -12.97 -18.35
N PHE A 303 0.22 -13.57 -18.73
CA PHE A 303 0.32 -14.38 -19.95
C PHE A 303 -0.68 -15.56 -19.95
N LEU A 304 -1.01 -16.11 -18.79
CA LEU A 304 -2.00 -17.18 -18.68
C LEU A 304 -3.44 -16.73 -19.05
N HIS A 305 -3.71 -15.42 -19.08
CA HIS A 305 -5.01 -14.84 -19.45
C HIS A 305 -5.10 -14.46 -20.94
N LEU A 306 -4.01 -14.54 -21.71
CA LEU A 306 -4.04 -14.20 -23.14
C LEU A 306 -4.93 -15.17 -23.93
N PRO A 307 -5.64 -14.70 -24.97
CA PRO A 307 -6.46 -15.54 -25.82
C PRO A 307 -5.63 -16.27 -26.90
N VAL A 308 -4.64 -17.05 -26.47
CA VAL A 308 -3.72 -17.82 -27.32
C VAL A 308 -3.68 -19.27 -26.87
N PRO A 309 -3.20 -20.24 -27.71
CA PRO A 309 -3.13 -21.65 -27.36
C PRO A 309 -2.38 -21.91 -26.04
N LYS A 310 -2.81 -22.93 -25.27
CA LYS A 310 -2.27 -23.27 -23.94
C LYS A 310 -0.76 -23.44 -23.93
N LYS A 311 -0.20 -24.12 -24.94
CA LYS A 311 1.27 -24.34 -25.07
C LYS A 311 2.01 -23.00 -25.21
N LEU A 312 1.47 -22.06 -26.02
CA LEU A 312 2.08 -20.75 -26.23
C LEU A 312 1.99 -19.88 -24.97
N LYS A 313 0.83 -19.90 -24.23
CA LYS A 313 0.70 -19.22 -22.94
C LYS A 313 1.78 -19.67 -21.95
N LEU A 314 1.94 -20.97 -21.81
CA LEU A 314 2.92 -21.53 -20.91
C LEU A 314 4.36 -21.20 -21.34
N GLY A 315 4.65 -21.29 -22.63
CA GLY A 315 5.96 -20.90 -23.19
C GLY A 315 6.28 -19.43 -22.91
N LEU A 316 5.33 -18.52 -23.18
CA LEU A 316 5.50 -17.07 -22.91
C LEU A 316 5.66 -16.78 -21.41
N ALA A 317 4.87 -17.42 -20.54
CA ALA A 317 4.99 -17.27 -19.11
C ALA A 317 6.36 -17.76 -18.60
N CYS A 318 6.81 -18.95 -19.03
CA CYS A 318 8.11 -19.48 -18.65
C CYS A 318 9.25 -18.60 -19.17
N ALA A 319 9.20 -18.16 -20.42
CA ALA A 319 10.22 -17.27 -21.00
C ALA A 319 10.32 -15.94 -20.25
N ALA A 320 9.16 -15.30 -19.96
CA ALA A 320 9.13 -14.07 -19.20
C ALA A 320 9.67 -14.24 -17.78
N MET A 321 9.34 -15.34 -17.11
CA MET A 321 9.89 -15.65 -15.79
C MET A 321 11.39 -15.89 -15.83
N MET A 322 11.90 -16.68 -16.77
CA MET A 322 13.33 -16.97 -16.90
C MET A 322 14.12 -15.68 -17.19
N LEU A 323 13.70 -14.90 -18.19
CA LEU A 323 14.35 -13.63 -18.54
C LEU A 323 14.27 -12.62 -17.39
N GLY A 324 13.13 -12.55 -16.74
CA GLY A 324 12.91 -11.66 -15.58
C GLY A 324 13.81 -12.04 -14.40
N LEU A 325 13.91 -13.32 -14.07
CA LEU A 325 14.78 -13.80 -12.99
C LEU A 325 16.27 -13.64 -13.34
N ALA A 326 16.68 -13.87 -14.60
CA ALA A 326 18.04 -13.61 -15.05
C ALA A 326 18.39 -12.12 -14.91
N GLY A 327 17.52 -11.22 -15.39
CA GLY A 327 17.69 -9.77 -15.23
C GLY A 327 17.72 -9.33 -13.76
N PHE A 328 16.90 -9.95 -12.90
CA PHE A 328 16.94 -9.74 -11.46
C PHE A 328 18.28 -10.15 -10.84
N ALA A 329 18.78 -11.33 -11.18
CA ALA A 329 20.07 -11.84 -10.68
C ALA A 329 21.22 -10.91 -11.07
N VAL A 330 21.28 -10.49 -12.34
CA VAL A 330 22.30 -9.55 -12.83
C VAL A 330 22.20 -8.19 -12.11
N LYS A 331 20.98 -7.64 -11.99
CA LYS A 331 20.79 -6.33 -11.34
C LYS A 331 21.19 -6.32 -9.87
N TYR A 332 20.98 -7.40 -9.16
CA TYR A 332 21.17 -7.46 -7.71
C TYR A 332 22.35 -8.34 -7.27
N ALA A 333 23.24 -8.75 -8.20
CA ALA A 333 24.44 -9.54 -7.90
C ALA A 333 25.23 -8.94 -6.74
N ASP A 334 25.67 -7.69 -6.84
CA ASP A 334 26.41 -6.98 -5.79
C ASP A 334 25.70 -6.92 -4.42
N TYR A 335 24.38 -6.97 -4.41
CA TYR A 335 23.62 -6.97 -3.16
C TYR A 335 23.73 -8.33 -2.47
N PHE A 336 23.68 -9.42 -3.23
CA PHE A 336 23.82 -10.77 -2.69
C PHE A 336 25.27 -11.04 -2.25
N ASP A 337 26.25 -10.57 -3.03
CA ASP A 337 27.67 -10.68 -2.68
C ASP A 337 28.02 -9.96 -1.37
N ARG A 338 27.28 -8.88 -1.04
CA ARG A 338 27.41 -8.14 0.23
C ARG A 338 26.57 -8.71 1.38
N GLY A 339 26.07 -9.95 1.27
CA GLY A 339 25.39 -10.68 2.33
C GLY A 339 23.92 -10.31 2.53
N ALA A 340 23.26 -9.71 1.55
CA ALA A 340 21.80 -9.47 1.54
C ALA A 340 21.23 -8.85 2.85
N THR A 341 21.92 -7.85 3.41
CA THR A 341 21.71 -7.28 4.76
C THR A 341 20.25 -6.96 5.10
N SER A 342 19.48 -6.44 4.15
CA SER A 342 18.06 -6.10 4.39
C SER A 342 17.14 -7.33 4.52
N VAL A 343 17.56 -8.50 4.02
CA VAL A 343 16.85 -9.77 4.23
C VAL A 343 17.17 -10.30 5.62
N GLY A 344 18.45 -10.28 6.01
CA GLY A 344 18.88 -10.66 7.35
C GLY A 344 18.18 -9.87 8.45
N ALA A 345 18.07 -8.55 8.28
CA ALA A 345 17.35 -7.68 9.22
C ALA A 345 15.88 -8.11 9.37
N ARG A 346 15.19 -8.45 8.26
CA ARG A 346 13.79 -8.91 8.31
C ARG A 346 13.61 -10.19 9.11
N PHE A 347 14.53 -11.14 9.02
CA PHE A 347 14.47 -12.35 9.86
C PHE A 347 14.54 -12.00 11.37
N GLY A 348 15.32 -10.98 11.76
CA GLY A 348 15.31 -10.44 13.11
C GLY A 348 13.95 -9.88 13.53
N TYR A 349 13.31 -9.11 12.65
CA TYR A 349 11.97 -8.55 12.90
C TYR A 349 10.91 -9.65 13.03
N TRP A 350 10.93 -10.63 12.13
CA TRP A 350 9.98 -11.75 12.14
C TRP A 350 10.14 -12.63 13.37
N ARG A 351 11.40 -12.91 13.79
CA ARG A 351 11.67 -13.63 15.02
C ARG A 351 11.07 -12.88 16.22
N ALA A 352 11.31 -11.59 16.35
CA ALA A 352 10.77 -10.79 17.44
C ALA A 352 9.23 -10.76 17.42
N ALA A 353 8.59 -10.68 16.24
CA ALA A 353 7.14 -10.73 16.14
C ALA A 353 6.57 -12.07 16.62
N VAL A 354 7.19 -13.18 16.23
CA VAL A 354 6.80 -14.52 16.70
C VAL A 354 7.02 -14.67 18.20
N GLN A 355 8.16 -14.22 18.73
CA GLN A 355 8.43 -14.24 20.19
C GLN A 355 7.36 -13.45 20.95
N THR A 356 7.02 -12.25 20.49
CA THR A 356 5.95 -11.44 21.09
C THR A 356 4.60 -12.17 21.05
N ALA A 357 4.26 -12.82 19.91
CA ALA A 357 3.04 -13.59 19.80
C ALA A 357 3.02 -14.84 20.69
N MET A 358 4.18 -15.44 20.98
CA MET A 358 4.28 -16.56 21.93
C MET A 358 4.12 -16.10 23.38
N GLU A 359 4.63 -14.92 23.73
CA GLU A 359 4.47 -14.34 25.07
C GLU A 359 3.05 -13.84 25.34
N LYS A 360 2.39 -13.29 24.31
CA LYS A 360 1.03 -12.75 24.40
C LYS A 360 0.12 -13.37 23.32
N PRO A 361 -0.19 -14.68 23.42
CA PRO A 361 -0.74 -15.44 22.31
C PRO A 361 -2.17 -15.05 21.89
N LEU A 362 -2.97 -14.49 22.78
CA LEU A 362 -4.36 -14.17 22.50
C LEU A 362 -4.53 -12.75 21.94
N LEU A 363 -4.05 -11.74 22.61
CA LEU A 363 -4.35 -10.35 22.30
C LEU A 363 -3.12 -9.52 21.86
N GLY A 364 -1.92 -10.11 21.87
CA GLY A 364 -0.69 -9.43 21.49
C GLY A 364 -0.35 -8.24 22.39
N THR A 365 0.26 -7.19 21.82
CA THR A 365 0.68 -5.98 22.54
C THR A 365 -0.19 -4.76 22.26
N GLY A 366 -1.18 -4.91 21.39
CA GLY A 366 -2.05 -3.85 20.90
C GLY A 366 -1.78 -3.49 19.44
N PRO A 367 -2.81 -3.08 18.67
CA PRO A 367 -2.67 -2.73 17.26
C PRO A 367 -1.61 -1.64 17.03
N GLY A 368 -0.63 -1.90 16.15
CA GLY A 368 0.41 -0.94 15.78
C GLY A 368 1.53 -0.76 16.78
N THR A 369 1.66 -1.61 17.82
CA THR A 369 2.64 -1.44 18.89
C THR A 369 3.92 -2.27 18.75
N PHE A 370 4.10 -3.00 17.64
CA PHE A 370 5.28 -3.86 17.42
C PHE A 370 6.61 -3.18 17.74
N GLN A 371 6.76 -1.89 17.49
CA GLN A 371 7.98 -1.14 17.79
C GLN A 371 8.40 -1.29 19.28
N LEU A 372 7.44 -1.30 20.18
CA LEU A 372 7.70 -1.45 21.63
C LEU A 372 8.13 -2.88 21.96
N ALA A 373 7.43 -3.87 21.40
CA ALA A 373 7.79 -5.27 21.55
C ALA A 373 9.19 -5.55 20.96
N TYR A 374 9.48 -5.01 19.77
CA TYR A 374 10.77 -5.18 19.11
C TYR A 374 11.94 -4.64 19.94
N LYS A 375 11.76 -3.53 20.65
CA LYS A 375 12.81 -2.99 21.57
C LYS A 375 13.23 -4.00 22.64
N ARG A 376 12.34 -4.89 23.08
CA ARG A 376 12.63 -5.93 24.07
C ARG A 376 13.38 -7.12 23.50
N HIS A 377 13.10 -7.47 22.24
CA HIS A 377 13.57 -8.72 21.59
C HIS A 377 14.73 -8.53 20.61
N ARG A 378 15.06 -7.27 20.27
CA ARG A 378 16.10 -7.02 19.28
C ARG A 378 17.48 -7.40 19.81
N ALA A 379 18.28 -8.03 18.96
CA ALA A 379 19.68 -8.31 19.26
C ALA A 379 20.49 -7.01 19.42
N PRO A 380 21.54 -6.99 20.25
CA PRO A 380 22.47 -5.87 20.35
C PRO A 380 23.01 -5.50 18.95
N GLY A 381 23.00 -4.22 18.61
CA GLY A 381 23.47 -3.72 17.31
C GLY A 381 22.51 -3.94 16.11
N ALA A 382 21.36 -4.62 16.30
CA ALA A 382 20.37 -4.76 15.24
C ALA A 382 19.72 -3.41 14.89
N GLU A 383 19.39 -3.23 13.60
CA GLU A 383 18.71 -2.01 13.14
C GLU A 383 17.33 -1.87 13.82
N PRO A 384 16.98 -0.67 14.30
CA PRO A 384 15.64 -0.40 14.81
C PRO A 384 14.62 -0.44 13.67
N THR A 385 13.43 -0.94 13.98
CA THR A 385 12.30 -0.91 13.08
C THR A 385 11.02 -0.55 13.83
N ARG A 386 10.04 -0.01 13.11
CA ARG A 386 8.72 0.32 13.66
C ARG A 386 7.66 -0.73 13.31
N LEU A 387 7.90 -1.47 12.23
CA LEU A 387 7.00 -2.47 11.69
C LEU A 387 7.78 -3.74 11.33
N THR A 388 7.10 -4.88 11.30
CA THR A 388 7.72 -6.19 11.03
C THR A 388 8.22 -6.35 9.59
N HIS A 389 7.84 -5.48 8.66
CA HIS A 389 7.94 -5.74 7.22
C HIS A 389 7.29 -7.07 6.81
N ASN A 390 6.16 -7.38 7.43
CA ASN A 390 5.30 -8.52 7.11
C ASN A 390 3.94 -8.25 7.75
N ASP A 391 2.93 -7.94 6.95
CA ASP A 391 1.58 -7.59 7.43
C ASP A 391 0.97 -8.71 8.27
N TYR A 392 1.24 -9.97 7.94
CA TYR A 392 0.69 -11.13 8.65
C TYR A 392 1.32 -11.31 10.04
N LEU A 393 2.67 -11.30 10.12
CA LEU A 393 3.37 -11.41 11.39
C LEU A 393 3.17 -10.16 12.27
N GLN A 394 2.91 -9.01 11.66
CA GLN A 394 2.51 -7.82 12.40
C GLN A 394 1.21 -8.08 13.18
N GLN A 395 0.22 -8.75 12.56
CA GLN A 395 -1.02 -9.12 13.25
C GLN A 395 -0.77 -10.10 14.40
N ALA A 396 0.17 -11.03 14.24
CA ALA A 396 0.52 -11.97 15.29
C ALA A 396 1.11 -11.25 16.52
N SER A 397 2.03 -10.31 16.31
CA SER A 397 2.62 -9.50 17.38
C SER A 397 1.61 -8.55 18.04
N ASP A 398 0.84 -7.85 17.20
CA ASP A 398 -0.04 -6.76 17.64
C ASP A 398 -1.33 -7.29 18.31
N SER A 399 -1.90 -8.40 17.79
CA SER A 399 -3.22 -8.90 18.21
C SER A 399 -3.28 -10.42 18.45
N GLY A 400 -2.11 -11.05 18.62
CA GLY A 400 -1.98 -12.48 18.90
C GLY A 400 -2.31 -13.38 17.71
N TRP A 401 -2.23 -14.69 17.95
CA TRP A 401 -2.52 -15.68 16.92
C TRP A 401 -3.93 -15.59 16.33
N PRO A 402 -5.00 -15.28 17.09
CA PRO A 402 -6.32 -15.12 16.51
C PRO A 402 -6.39 -13.95 15.52
N GLY A 403 -5.75 -12.81 15.82
CA GLY A 403 -5.66 -11.68 14.89
C GLY A 403 -4.94 -12.05 13.59
N PHE A 404 -3.82 -12.77 13.70
CA PHE A 404 -3.11 -13.35 12.56
C PHE A 404 -4.01 -14.27 11.73
N MET A 405 -4.68 -15.25 12.39
CA MET A 405 -5.52 -16.24 11.70
C MET A 405 -6.69 -15.58 10.98
N LEU A 406 -7.38 -14.63 11.62
CA LEU A 406 -8.51 -13.93 11.01
C LEU A 406 -8.07 -13.11 9.78
N TYR A 407 -6.94 -12.40 9.86
CA TYR A 407 -6.41 -11.65 8.74
C TYR A 407 -5.93 -12.57 7.61
N ALA A 408 -5.15 -13.59 7.93
CA ALA A 408 -4.63 -14.55 6.95
C ALA A 408 -5.77 -15.34 6.28
N ALA A 409 -6.78 -15.76 7.04
CA ALA A 409 -7.97 -16.41 6.50
C ALA A 409 -8.78 -15.49 5.59
N PHE A 410 -8.89 -14.20 5.92
CA PHE A 410 -9.56 -13.22 5.07
C PHE A 410 -8.83 -13.05 3.73
N ILE A 411 -7.53 -12.74 3.74
CA ILE A 411 -6.76 -12.50 2.52
C ILE A 411 -6.60 -13.81 1.71
N GLY A 412 -6.25 -14.92 2.37
CA GLY A 412 -6.10 -16.22 1.72
C GLY A 412 -7.43 -16.75 1.19
N GLY A 413 -8.51 -16.61 1.95
CA GLY A 413 -9.85 -16.98 1.54
C GLY A 413 -10.35 -16.18 0.35
N ALA A 414 -10.10 -14.86 0.34
CA ALA A 414 -10.42 -14.01 -0.80
C ALA A 414 -9.63 -14.43 -2.04
N ALA A 415 -8.32 -14.64 -1.91
CA ALA A 415 -7.48 -15.12 -3.00
C ALA A 415 -7.96 -16.47 -3.55
N TRP A 416 -8.33 -17.42 -2.66
CA TRP A 416 -8.86 -18.72 -3.03
C TRP A 416 -10.19 -18.62 -3.80
N VAL A 417 -11.15 -17.81 -3.32
CA VAL A 417 -12.42 -17.58 -3.99
C VAL A 417 -12.20 -16.94 -5.36
N LEU A 418 -11.35 -15.91 -5.43
CA LEU A 418 -11.07 -15.20 -6.67
C LEU A 418 -10.30 -16.06 -7.69
N ALA A 419 -9.41 -16.95 -7.25
CA ALA A 419 -8.69 -17.86 -8.14
C ALA A 419 -9.62 -18.82 -8.88
N ARG A 420 -10.78 -19.16 -8.30
CA ARG A 420 -11.78 -20.06 -8.90
C ARG A 420 -12.78 -19.35 -9.82
N ARG A 421 -12.75 -18.02 -9.86
CA ARG A 421 -13.66 -17.24 -10.71
C ARG A 421 -13.07 -17.01 -12.08
N ARG A 422 -13.87 -17.26 -13.11
CA ARG A 422 -13.57 -16.83 -14.47
C ARG A 422 -13.92 -15.36 -14.60
N LEU A 423 -12.96 -14.56 -14.98
CA LEU A 423 -13.12 -13.13 -15.27
C LEU A 423 -12.84 -12.89 -16.75
N ASP A 424 -13.81 -12.31 -17.45
CA ASP A 424 -13.70 -12.00 -18.88
C ASP A 424 -13.41 -10.50 -19.10
N ASP A 425 -13.65 -9.67 -18.09
CA ASP A 425 -13.41 -8.23 -18.14
C ASP A 425 -11.94 -7.90 -17.84
N PRO A 426 -11.20 -7.27 -18.77
CA PRO A 426 -9.79 -6.93 -18.57
C PRO A 426 -9.50 -6.09 -17.32
N VAL A 427 -10.43 -5.20 -16.93
CA VAL A 427 -10.26 -4.37 -15.72
C VAL A 427 -10.38 -5.22 -14.47
N LEU A 428 -11.32 -6.18 -14.42
CA LEU A 428 -11.46 -7.08 -13.27
C LEU A 428 -10.25 -8.04 -13.17
N ILE A 429 -9.71 -8.51 -14.31
CA ILE A 429 -8.47 -9.30 -14.34
C ILE A 429 -7.31 -8.47 -13.79
N ALA A 430 -7.17 -7.22 -14.22
CA ALA A 430 -6.13 -6.32 -13.75
C ALA A 430 -6.24 -6.01 -12.25
N VAL A 431 -7.46 -5.80 -11.75
CA VAL A 431 -7.72 -5.62 -10.31
C VAL A 431 -7.32 -6.88 -9.53
N ARG A 432 -7.66 -8.09 -10.03
CA ARG A 432 -7.23 -9.35 -9.40
C ARG A 432 -5.71 -9.46 -9.34
N LEU A 433 -5.00 -9.12 -10.40
CA LEU A 433 -3.53 -9.15 -10.44
C LEU A 433 -2.93 -8.12 -9.47
N GLY A 434 -3.45 -6.90 -9.43
CA GLY A 434 -3.00 -5.87 -8.50
C GLY A 434 -3.22 -6.26 -7.03
N LEU A 435 -4.37 -6.85 -6.72
CA LEU A 435 -4.67 -7.35 -5.37
C LEU A 435 -3.79 -8.54 -4.98
N LEU A 436 -3.50 -9.43 -5.92
CA LEU A 436 -2.55 -10.53 -5.70
C LEU A 436 -1.15 -9.97 -5.39
N ALA A 437 -0.69 -8.95 -6.13
CA ALA A 437 0.57 -8.29 -5.85
C ALA A 437 0.59 -7.67 -4.46
N TRP A 438 -0.46 -6.96 -4.06
CA TRP A 438 -0.58 -6.36 -2.74
C TRP A 438 -0.53 -7.41 -1.63
N ALA A 439 -1.26 -8.52 -1.78
CA ALA A 439 -1.25 -9.62 -0.82
C ALA A 439 0.12 -10.30 -0.71
N LEU A 440 0.81 -10.54 -1.84
CA LEU A 440 2.15 -11.10 -1.86
C LEU A 440 3.18 -10.15 -1.25
N GLN A 441 3.05 -8.84 -1.49
CA GLN A 441 3.92 -7.84 -0.90
C GLN A 441 3.76 -7.77 0.63
N GLY A 442 2.56 -8.03 1.16
CA GLY A 442 2.29 -8.13 2.59
C GLY A 442 3.14 -9.16 3.34
N PHE A 443 3.77 -10.14 2.66
CA PHE A 443 4.73 -11.06 3.29
C PHE A 443 6.11 -10.45 3.56
N VAL A 444 6.43 -9.33 2.90
CA VAL A 444 7.77 -8.72 2.98
C VAL A 444 7.75 -7.21 3.22
N GLU A 445 6.56 -6.62 3.31
CA GLU A 445 6.32 -5.19 3.57
C GLU A 445 5.06 -5.00 4.45
N PHE A 446 4.71 -3.73 4.73
CA PHE A 446 3.60 -3.34 5.60
C PHE A 446 2.55 -2.51 4.85
N GLY A 447 2.11 -2.99 3.70
CA GLY A 447 1.12 -2.32 2.85
C GLY A 447 -0.22 -2.08 3.53
N LEU A 448 -0.60 -2.92 4.49
CA LEU A 448 -1.81 -2.76 5.29
C LEU A 448 -1.79 -1.47 6.14
N TYR A 449 -0.62 -1.04 6.61
CA TYR A 449 -0.48 0.13 7.49
C TYR A 449 -0.36 1.46 6.74
N ILE A 450 -0.35 1.44 5.40
CA ILE A 450 -0.26 2.64 4.55
C ILE A 450 -1.64 2.90 3.90
N PRO A 451 -2.38 3.95 4.29
CA PRO A 451 -3.72 4.20 3.76
C PRO A 451 -3.78 4.28 2.24
N ALA A 452 -2.78 4.89 1.59
CA ALA A 452 -2.67 4.97 0.14
C ALA A 452 -2.60 3.60 -0.57
N LEU A 453 -2.19 2.54 0.14
CA LEU A 453 -2.16 1.16 -0.37
C LEU A 453 -3.38 0.37 0.12
N ALA A 454 -3.68 0.44 1.41
CA ALA A 454 -4.69 -0.39 2.04
C ALA A 454 -6.12 -0.02 1.58
N TRP A 455 -6.47 1.28 1.57
CA TRP A 455 -7.83 1.68 1.24
C TRP A 455 -8.25 1.33 -0.20
N PRO A 456 -7.45 1.63 -1.24
CA PRO A 456 -7.76 1.16 -2.59
C PRO A 456 -7.83 -0.36 -2.70
N ALA A 457 -6.91 -1.08 -2.02
CA ALA A 457 -6.88 -2.54 -2.07
C ALA A 457 -8.16 -3.14 -1.45
N TRP A 458 -8.59 -2.67 -0.28
CA TRP A 458 -9.79 -3.15 0.38
C TRP A 458 -11.07 -2.81 -0.39
N LEU A 459 -11.17 -1.59 -0.95
CA LEU A 459 -12.30 -1.19 -1.80
C LEU A 459 -12.39 -2.07 -3.04
N MET A 460 -11.27 -2.25 -3.74
CA MET A 460 -11.20 -3.07 -4.95
C MET A 460 -11.45 -4.55 -4.65
N LEU A 461 -11.01 -5.05 -3.49
CA LEU A 461 -11.26 -6.43 -3.07
C LEU A 461 -12.76 -6.67 -2.85
N GLY A 462 -13.44 -5.78 -2.13
CA GLY A 462 -14.89 -5.85 -1.94
C GLY A 462 -15.64 -5.78 -3.27
N TRP A 463 -15.27 -4.85 -4.14
CA TRP A 463 -15.86 -4.72 -5.47
C TRP A 463 -15.65 -5.96 -6.33
N LEU A 464 -14.44 -6.50 -6.38
CA LEU A 464 -14.13 -7.68 -7.18
C LEU A 464 -14.87 -8.93 -6.69
N LEU A 465 -15.01 -9.09 -5.37
CA LEU A 465 -15.82 -10.17 -4.78
C LEU A 465 -17.30 -10.06 -5.15
N ALA A 466 -17.82 -8.85 -5.31
CA ALA A 466 -19.23 -8.61 -5.68
C ALA A 466 -19.49 -8.62 -7.19
N SER A 467 -18.45 -8.62 -8.02
CA SER A 467 -18.60 -8.60 -9.48
C SER A 467 -19.30 -9.87 -10.00
N PRO A 468 -20.08 -9.79 -11.12
CA PRO A 468 -20.80 -10.95 -11.67
C PRO A 468 -19.89 -12.16 -11.90
N ILE A 469 -20.41 -13.35 -11.63
CA ILE A 469 -19.61 -14.57 -11.54
C ILE A 469 -19.88 -15.50 -12.71
N ASN A 470 -18.79 -15.95 -13.34
CA ASN A 470 -18.74 -17.19 -14.07
C ASN A 470 -17.73 -18.12 -13.34
N TRP A 471 -18.16 -19.30 -12.87
CA TRP A 471 -17.26 -20.27 -12.24
C TRP A 471 -16.54 -21.10 -13.30
N PHE A 472 -15.29 -21.49 -13.04
CA PHE A 472 -14.57 -22.43 -13.91
C PHE A 472 -15.19 -23.84 -13.87
N ASP A 473 -15.74 -24.21 -12.73
CA ASP A 473 -16.42 -25.48 -12.52
C ASP A 473 -17.78 -25.24 -11.85
N LYS A 474 -18.85 -25.68 -12.53
CA LYS A 474 -20.22 -25.54 -12.04
C LYS A 474 -20.51 -26.37 -10.79
N SER A 475 -19.70 -27.41 -10.52
CA SER A 475 -19.83 -28.28 -9.34
C SER A 475 -19.34 -27.62 -8.05
N VAL A 476 -18.70 -26.48 -8.11
CA VAL A 476 -18.08 -25.77 -6.98
C VAL A 476 -18.86 -24.52 -6.59
N ALA A 477 -20.06 -24.30 -7.12
CA ALA A 477 -20.91 -23.21 -6.65
C ALA A 477 -21.26 -23.47 -5.16
N PRO A 478 -20.95 -22.56 -4.23
CA PRO A 478 -21.36 -22.71 -2.84
C PRO A 478 -22.89 -22.61 -2.76
N GLU A 479 -23.53 -23.55 -2.09
CA GLU A 479 -24.95 -23.52 -1.70
C GLU A 479 -25.26 -22.33 -0.79
#